data_68f6299d9c61cf3933b1fbb756e7732c
#
_entry.id   68f6299d9c61cf3933b1fbb756e7732c
#
_cell.length_a   1.000
_cell.length_b   1.000
_cell.length_c   1.000
_cell.angle_alpha   90.00
_cell.angle_beta   90.00
_cell.angle_gamma   90.00
#
_symmetry.space_group_name_H-M   'P 1'
#
loop_
_entity.id
_entity.type
_entity.pdbx_description
1 polymer ?
#
loop_
_entity_poly.entity_id
_entity_poly.type
_entity_poly.pdbx_seq_one_letter_code
_entity_poly.pdbx_strand_id
1 'polypeptide(L)'
;MKKILAALLLTLPTMAVAIDLEGFYITPKGGVSKTMDTGVTSFNAANGDLRTFEDEDLGTGSAFGLSVGKYLTDSFRLELEAIKRTGYDYDARVATPARFNSITEEAKLQTEALFINGFYDFQPFSIRNTAITPYLGGGVGISKNKMGTNKVVDNGSPNGQTVDGQTIHQFAYKFSAGTLVSLTEQLSLDVNYQYVNLGAFKGGTNQFTNGALATVLERPINGGDIKTQELMVGLQYKF
;
A
#
# COMPACT_ATOMS: atom_id res chain seq x y z
N MET A 1 24.88 -19.33 9.06
CA MET A 1 24.12 -18.40 8.20
C MET A 1 23.86 -17.06 8.93
N LYS A 2 24.90 -16.30 9.32
CA LYS A 2 24.78 -15.06 10.13
C LYS A 2 25.73 -13.95 9.66
N LYS A 3 26.11 -13.89 8.37
CA LYS A 3 27.10 -12.90 7.85
C LYS A 3 26.73 -12.22 6.52
N ILE A 4 25.47 -12.19 6.10
CA ILE A 4 25.08 -11.62 4.78
C ILE A 4 24.34 -10.28 4.90
N LEU A 5 23.95 -9.83 6.09
CA LEU A 5 23.16 -8.59 6.24
C LEU A 5 24.01 -7.30 6.39
N ALA A 6 25.32 -7.39 6.48
CA ALA A 6 26.20 -6.23 6.69
C ALA A 6 26.90 -5.70 5.43
N ALA A 7 26.73 -6.37 4.27
CA ALA A 7 27.53 -6.07 3.08
C ALA A 7 26.83 -5.22 2.01
N LEU A 8 25.57 -4.83 2.19
CA LEU A 8 24.83 -4.07 1.16
C LEU A 8 24.87 -2.55 1.32
N LEU A 9 25.57 -2.04 2.31
CA LEU A 9 25.70 -0.60 2.59
C LEU A 9 27.06 0.01 2.18
N LEU A 10 27.94 -0.73 1.53
CA LEU A 10 29.34 -0.33 1.37
C LEU A 10 29.88 -0.22 -0.07
N THR A 11 29.03 -0.19 -1.10
CA THR A 11 29.51 0.05 -2.47
C THR A 11 28.65 1.08 -3.21
N LEU A 12 28.54 2.29 -2.65
CA LEU A 12 28.26 3.46 -3.47
C LEU A 12 29.61 3.94 -4.02
N PRO A 13 29.75 4.11 -5.36
CA PRO A 13 30.96 4.69 -5.90
C PRO A 13 31.12 6.10 -5.33
N THR A 14 32.25 6.37 -4.71
CA THR A 14 32.67 7.68 -4.22
C THR A 14 32.87 8.64 -5.40
N MET A 15 31.80 9.15 -5.96
CA MET A 15 31.83 10.47 -6.56
C MET A 15 31.81 11.45 -5.40
N ALA A 16 32.97 11.94 -5.00
CA ALA A 16 33.14 13.00 -4.01
C ALA A 16 32.64 14.34 -4.60
N VAL A 17 31.37 14.47 -4.81
CA VAL A 17 30.70 15.74 -4.69
C VAL A 17 30.46 15.87 -3.20
N ALA A 18 31.06 16.87 -2.56
CA ALA A 18 30.75 17.21 -1.17
C ALA A 18 29.28 17.68 -1.13
N ILE A 19 28.36 16.73 -1.06
CA ILE A 19 26.95 17.02 -0.82
C ILE A 19 26.88 17.31 0.68
N ASP A 20 26.54 18.53 1.00
CA ASP A 20 26.17 18.88 2.37
C ASP A 20 24.88 18.12 2.72
N LEU A 21 25.01 17.11 3.58
CA LEU A 21 23.92 16.27 4.02
C LEU A 21 23.24 16.80 5.29
N GLU A 22 23.63 17.98 5.78
CA GLU A 22 23.04 18.56 6.98
C GLU A 22 21.53 18.70 6.82
N GLY A 23 20.82 18.16 7.81
CA GLY A 23 19.37 18.15 7.85
C GLY A 23 18.70 17.09 6.97
N PHE A 24 19.45 16.32 6.18
CA PHE A 24 18.88 15.15 5.51
C PHE A 24 18.72 13.99 6.46
N TYR A 25 17.77 13.11 6.14
CA TYR A 25 17.54 11.86 6.87
C TYR A 25 17.06 10.76 5.94
N ILE A 26 17.23 9.52 6.38
CA ILE A 26 16.72 8.32 5.73
C ILE A 26 15.90 7.51 6.74
N THR A 27 14.77 6.92 6.30
CA THR A 27 13.90 6.15 7.18
C THR A 27 13.42 4.88 6.49
N PRO A 28 14.06 3.72 6.69
CA PRO A 28 13.42 2.44 6.45
C PRO A 28 12.26 2.26 7.43
N LYS A 29 11.11 1.78 6.94
CA LYS A 29 9.90 1.60 7.74
C LYS A 29 9.15 0.34 7.33
N GLY A 30 8.42 -0.24 8.28
CA GLY A 30 7.53 -1.36 8.04
C GLY A 30 6.34 -1.33 8.97
N GLY A 31 5.27 -2.02 8.61
CA GLY A 31 4.08 -2.00 9.42
C GLY A 31 2.96 -2.88 8.90
N VAL A 32 1.82 -2.73 9.55
CA VAL A 32 0.58 -3.43 9.23
C VAL A 32 -0.35 -2.46 8.53
N SER A 33 -0.98 -2.92 7.47
CA SER A 33 -1.91 -2.14 6.66
C SER A 33 -3.24 -2.88 6.58
N LYS A 34 -4.29 -2.30 7.15
CA LYS A 34 -5.65 -2.82 7.10
C LYS A 34 -6.46 -2.04 6.09
N THR A 35 -7.11 -2.74 5.16
CA THR A 35 -8.01 -2.12 4.19
C THR A 35 -9.35 -1.76 4.84
N MET A 36 -10.00 -0.77 4.25
CA MET A 36 -11.38 -0.40 4.52
C MET A 36 -12.23 -0.88 3.34
N ASP A 37 -13.53 -0.95 3.53
CA ASP A 37 -14.45 -1.35 2.45
C ASP A 37 -14.20 -0.54 1.18
N THR A 38 -14.08 -1.24 0.06
CA THR A 38 -13.65 -0.64 -1.21
C THR A 38 -14.77 -0.44 -2.22
N GLY A 39 -15.93 -1.11 -2.05
CA GLY A 39 -17.03 -1.08 -3.00
C GLY A 39 -16.62 -1.63 -4.37
N VAL A 40 -16.94 -2.88 -4.65
CA VAL A 40 -16.61 -3.53 -5.93
C VAL A 40 -17.85 -3.70 -6.78
N THR A 41 -17.74 -3.41 -8.05
CA THR A 41 -18.77 -3.72 -9.04
C THR A 41 -18.18 -4.53 -10.18
N SER A 42 -18.88 -5.56 -10.60
CA SER A 42 -18.53 -6.34 -11.77
C SER A 42 -19.75 -6.49 -12.67
N PHE A 43 -19.52 -6.63 -13.97
CA PHE A 43 -20.58 -6.79 -14.95
C PHE A 43 -20.38 -8.11 -15.68
N ASN A 44 -21.40 -8.96 -15.65
CA ASN A 44 -21.40 -10.18 -16.44
C ASN A 44 -21.86 -9.86 -17.87
N ALA A 45 -20.92 -9.81 -18.80
CA ALA A 45 -21.20 -9.53 -20.21
C ALA A 45 -22.14 -10.53 -20.89
N ALA A 46 -22.11 -11.79 -20.45
CA ALA A 46 -22.92 -12.86 -21.07
C ALA A 46 -24.44 -12.66 -20.89
N ASN A 47 -24.89 -12.01 -19.83
CA ASN A 47 -26.29 -11.89 -19.47
C ASN A 47 -26.78 -10.44 -19.24
N GLY A 48 -25.89 -9.44 -19.35
CA GLY A 48 -26.24 -8.05 -19.05
C GLY A 48 -26.50 -7.75 -17.57
N ASP A 49 -26.25 -8.70 -16.67
CA ASP A 49 -26.52 -8.57 -15.25
C ASP A 49 -25.38 -7.84 -14.54
N LEU A 50 -25.71 -6.78 -13.81
CA LEU A 50 -24.79 -6.16 -12.86
C LEU A 50 -24.67 -7.10 -11.65
N ARG A 51 -23.45 -7.54 -11.36
CA ARG A 51 -23.13 -8.26 -10.14
C ARG A 51 -22.74 -7.25 -9.08
N THR A 52 -23.42 -7.27 -7.95
CA THR A 52 -22.99 -6.61 -6.72
C THR A 52 -22.35 -7.65 -5.81
N PHE A 53 -21.38 -7.21 -5.04
CA PHE A 53 -20.65 -8.07 -4.11
C PHE A 53 -21.00 -7.68 -2.68
N GLU A 54 -20.96 -8.65 -1.80
CA GLU A 54 -21.00 -8.50 -0.34
C GLU A 54 -19.66 -8.95 0.23
N ASP A 55 -19.34 -8.50 1.43
CA ASP A 55 -18.10 -8.87 2.16
C ASP A 55 -16.81 -8.49 1.38
N GLU A 56 -16.75 -7.26 0.89
CA GLU A 56 -15.65 -6.71 0.08
C GLU A 56 -14.45 -6.31 0.93
N ASP A 57 -13.96 -7.18 1.79
CA ASP A 57 -12.77 -6.94 2.59
C ASP A 57 -11.52 -7.42 1.83
N LEU A 58 -10.56 -6.53 1.64
CA LEU A 58 -9.22 -6.87 1.13
C LEU A 58 -8.29 -7.36 2.24
N GLY A 59 -8.78 -7.43 3.47
CA GLY A 59 -8.07 -7.95 4.62
C GLY A 59 -6.96 -7.05 5.14
N THR A 60 -6.02 -7.69 5.84
CA THR A 60 -4.88 -7.04 6.47
C THR A 60 -3.59 -7.53 5.83
N GLY A 61 -2.80 -6.61 5.35
CA GLY A 61 -1.51 -6.87 4.72
C GLY A 61 -0.35 -6.24 5.49
N SER A 62 0.83 -6.33 4.89
CA SER A 62 2.05 -5.71 5.38
C SER A 62 2.48 -4.58 4.45
N ALA A 63 3.04 -3.51 5.02
CA ALA A 63 3.62 -2.40 4.30
C ALA A 63 5.10 -2.27 4.63
N PHE A 64 5.94 -2.05 3.61
CA PHE A 64 7.39 -1.83 3.74
C PHE A 64 7.79 -0.67 2.84
N GLY A 65 8.55 0.27 3.40
CA GLY A 65 8.94 1.47 2.69
C GLY A 65 10.31 1.96 3.06
N LEU A 66 10.80 2.84 2.22
CA LEU A 66 12.01 3.61 2.42
C LEU A 66 11.70 5.06 2.08
N SER A 67 12.14 5.97 2.94
CA SER A 67 12.04 7.39 2.65
C SER A 67 13.36 8.13 2.84
N VAL A 68 13.50 9.20 2.09
CA VAL A 68 14.58 10.19 2.22
C VAL A 68 13.92 11.55 2.39
N GLY A 69 14.32 12.29 3.40
CA GLY A 69 13.76 13.60 3.68
C GLY A 69 14.80 14.63 4.07
N LYS A 70 14.34 15.86 4.16
CA LYS A 70 15.13 17.00 4.63
C LYS A 70 14.31 17.88 5.55
N TYR A 71 14.92 18.27 6.67
CA TYR A 71 14.42 19.34 7.51
C TYR A 71 14.63 20.67 6.82
N LEU A 72 13.54 21.39 6.54
CA LEU A 72 13.58 22.74 5.95
C LEU A 72 13.70 23.80 7.03
N THR A 73 13.11 23.51 8.19
CA THR A 73 13.20 24.30 9.43
C THR A 73 13.16 23.31 10.60
N ASP A 74 13.29 23.81 11.83
CA ASP A 74 13.18 22.97 13.04
C ASP A 74 11.83 22.27 13.17
N SER A 75 10.77 22.78 12.50
CA SER A 75 9.42 22.26 12.60
C SER A 75 8.85 21.70 11.29
N PHE A 76 9.52 21.92 10.16
CA PHE A 76 9.02 21.46 8.85
C PHE A 76 10.03 20.57 8.14
N ARG A 77 9.54 19.45 7.64
CA ARG A 77 10.33 18.52 6.81
C ARG A 77 9.55 18.07 5.58
N LEU A 78 10.30 17.86 4.50
CA LEU A 78 9.80 17.22 3.28
C LEU A 78 10.44 15.84 3.14
N GLU A 79 9.69 14.91 2.57
CA GLU A 79 10.11 13.52 2.42
C GLU A 79 9.63 12.95 1.09
N LEU A 80 10.51 12.25 0.39
CA LEU A 80 10.17 11.36 -0.72
C LEU A 80 10.13 9.93 -0.17
N GLU A 81 9.01 9.23 -0.39
CA GLU A 81 8.79 7.88 0.13
C GLU A 81 8.39 6.92 -0.99
N ALA A 82 9.08 5.78 -1.06
CA ALA A 82 8.68 4.63 -1.84
C ALA A 82 8.18 3.53 -0.90
N ILE A 83 6.99 3.00 -1.14
CA ILE A 83 6.36 2.03 -0.25
C ILE A 83 5.61 0.95 -1.04
N LYS A 84 5.75 -0.30 -0.59
CA LYS A 84 5.07 -1.46 -1.14
C LYS A 84 4.19 -2.10 -0.09
N ARG A 85 2.97 -2.50 -0.51
CA ARG A 85 1.99 -3.21 0.32
C ARG A 85 1.68 -4.56 -0.32
N THR A 86 1.63 -5.59 0.51
CA THR A 86 1.37 -6.98 0.09
C THR A 86 0.50 -7.69 1.11
N GLY A 87 -0.11 -8.80 0.67
CA GLY A 87 -0.93 -9.63 1.55
C GLY A 87 -2.38 -9.20 1.62
N TYR A 88 -2.84 -8.41 0.65
CA TYR A 88 -4.26 -8.18 0.47
C TYR A 88 -4.84 -9.30 -0.37
N ASP A 89 -5.84 -9.96 0.18
CA ASP A 89 -6.60 -11.00 -0.48
C ASP A 89 -7.98 -10.43 -0.83
N TYR A 90 -8.27 -10.33 -2.12
CA TYR A 90 -9.58 -10.00 -2.61
C TYR A 90 -10.43 -11.26 -2.55
N ASP A 91 -11.46 -11.26 -1.71
CA ASP A 91 -12.43 -12.30 -1.55
C ASP A 91 -13.83 -11.65 -1.54
N ALA A 92 -14.54 -11.78 -2.62
CA ALA A 92 -15.81 -11.12 -2.79
C ALA A 92 -16.88 -12.12 -3.19
N ARG A 93 -17.96 -12.18 -2.39
CA ARG A 93 -19.14 -13.00 -2.70
C ARG A 93 -20.09 -12.24 -3.61
N VAL A 94 -20.56 -12.92 -4.66
CA VAL A 94 -21.58 -12.38 -5.54
C VAL A 94 -22.94 -12.39 -4.83
N ALA A 95 -23.47 -11.21 -4.51
CA ALA A 95 -24.75 -11.04 -3.81
C ALA A 95 -25.94 -11.05 -4.75
N THR A 96 -25.78 -10.48 -5.95
CA THR A 96 -26.87 -10.38 -6.93
C THR A 96 -26.37 -10.71 -8.34
N PRO A 97 -27.18 -11.38 -9.17
CA PRO A 97 -28.49 -11.96 -8.81
C PRO A 97 -28.36 -13.16 -7.85
N ALA A 98 -29.35 -13.37 -7.00
CA ALA A 98 -29.38 -14.39 -5.94
C ALA A 98 -29.00 -15.82 -6.40
N ARG A 99 -29.18 -16.15 -7.68
CA ARG A 99 -28.75 -17.44 -8.26
C ARG A 99 -27.25 -17.69 -8.24
N PHE A 100 -26.44 -16.66 -7.97
CA PHE A 100 -24.98 -16.73 -7.91
C PHE A 100 -24.42 -16.58 -6.49
N ASN A 101 -25.25 -16.66 -5.45
CA ASN A 101 -24.84 -16.48 -4.05
C ASN A 101 -23.77 -17.47 -3.57
N SER A 102 -23.57 -18.58 -4.30
CA SER A 102 -22.52 -19.55 -4.01
C SER A 102 -21.19 -19.22 -4.69
N ILE A 103 -21.15 -18.19 -5.53
CA ILE A 103 -19.98 -17.81 -6.30
C ILE A 103 -19.17 -16.80 -5.50
N THR A 104 -17.91 -17.11 -5.30
CA THR A 104 -16.88 -16.23 -4.74
C THR A 104 -15.84 -15.95 -5.80
N GLU A 105 -15.35 -14.73 -5.85
CA GLU A 105 -14.24 -14.30 -6.69
C GLU A 105 -13.02 -14.01 -5.81
N GLU A 106 -11.91 -14.69 -6.07
CA GLU A 106 -10.69 -14.62 -5.28
C GLU A 106 -9.51 -14.10 -6.11
N ALA A 107 -8.82 -13.09 -5.62
CA ALA A 107 -7.61 -12.58 -6.23
C ALA A 107 -6.66 -11.97 -5.18
N LYS A 108 -5.38 -11.89 -5.51
CA LYS A 108 -4.39 -11.18 -4.70
C LYS A 108 -4.21 -9.77 -5.20
N LEU A 109 -4.16 -8.81 -4.28
CA LEU A 109 -3.91 -7.41 -4.59
C LEU A 109 -2.59 -6.97 -3.96
N GLN A 110 -1.79 -6.21 -4.73
CA GLN A 110 -0.55 -5.58 -4.29
C GLN A 110 -0.54 -4.13 -4.73
N THR A 111 0.05 -3.26 -3.92
CA THR A 111 0.21 -1.85 -4.27
C THR A 111 1.65 -1.41 -4.06
N GLU A 112 2.15 -0.60 -4.98
CA GLU A 112 3.41 0.14 -4.86
C GLU A 112 3.07 1.61 -5.02
N ALA A 113 3.67 2.48 -4.22
CA ALA A 113 3.39 3.91 -4.32
C ALA A 113 4.65 4.75 -4.07
N LEU A 114 4.68 5.91 -4.72
CA LEU A 114 5.67 6.95 -4.52
C LEU A 114 4.94 8.20 -4.05
N PHE A 115 5.35 8.74 -2.88
CA PHE A 115 4.76 9.91 -2.27
C PHE A 115 5.77 11.03 -2.07
N ILE A 116 5.31 12.26 -2.18
CA ILE A 116 5.95 13.45 -1.62
C ILE A 116 5.14 13.82 -0.39
N ASN A 117 5.78 13.82 0.77
CA ASN A 117 5.17 14.07 2.07
C ASN A 117 5.68 15.38 2.66
N GLY A 118 4.81 16.10 3.35
CA GLY A 118 5.17 17.23 4.21
C GLY A 118 4.77 16.91 5.65
N PHE A 119 5.61 17.26 6.61
CA PHE A 119 5.35 17.06 8.03
C PHE A 119 5.59 18.35 8.81
N TYR A 120 4.79 18.52 9.85
CA TYR A 120 4.98 19.52 10.88
C TYR A 120 5.29 18.81 12.19
N ASP A 121 6.49 19.04 12.70
CA ASP A 121 6.96 18.50 13.97
C ASP A 121 6.67 19.53 15.08
N PHE A 122 5.93 19.09 16.10
CA PHE A 122 5.61 19.92 17.26
C PHE A 122 6.84 20.05 18.18
N GLN A 123 6.75 20.96 19.15
CA GLN A 123 7.80 21.12 20.15
C GLN A 123 8.05 19.78 20.88
N PRO A 124 9.31 19.32 20.94
CA PRO A 124 9.65 18.10 21.65
C PRO A 124 9.44 18.27 23.15
N PHE A 125 9.01 17.20 23.78
CA PHE A 125 8.96 17.09 25.24
C PHE A 125 9.75 15.86 25.69
N SER A 126 10.26 15.86 26.93
CA SER A 126 11.13 14.79 27.41
C SER A 126 10.44 13.93 28.46
N ILE A 127 10.55 12.62 28.31
CA ILE A 127 10.18 11.63 29.31
C ILE A 127 11.44 10.87 29.69
N ARG A 128 11.87 10.96 30.97
CA ARG A 128 13.07 10.26 31.48
C ARG A 128 14.30 10.42 30.57
N ASN A 129 14.64 11.63 30.18
CA ASN A 129 15.76 11.96 29.31
C ASN A 129 15.64 11.52 27.84
N THR A 130 14.50 11.01 27.41
CA THR A 130 14.24 10.71 26.01
C THR A 130 13.35 11.81 25.41
N ALA A 131 13.82 12.45 24.36
CA ALA A 131 13.03 13.45 23.65
C ALA A 131 11.98 12.75 22.74
N ILE A 132 10.76 13.23 22.81
CA ILE A 132 9.61 12.75 22.06
C ILE A 132 9.08 13.94 21.26
N THR A 133 9.08 13.80 19.94
CA THR A 133 8.61 14.84 19.01
C THR A 133 7.37 14.36 18.28
N PRO A 134 6.16 14.76 18.68
CA PRO A 134 4.94 14.48 17.95
C PRO A 134 4.95 15.20 16.61
N TYR A 135 4.26 14.65 15.62
CA TYR A 135 4.11 15.29 14.33
C TYR A 135 2.77 14.97 13.66
N LEU A 136 2.39 15.83 12.74
CA LEU A 136 1.32 15.61 11.77
C LEU A 136 1.88 15.80 10.36
N GLY A 137 1.32 15.07 9.42
CA GLY A 137 1.76 15.20 8.04
C GLY A 137 0.75 14.68 7.04
N GLY A 138 1.07 14.92 5.80
CA GLY A 138 0.31 14.42 4.67
C GLY A 138 1.15 14.37 3.42
N GLY A 139 0.67 13.62 2.44
CA GLY A 139 1.38 13.45 1.19
C GLY A 139 0.47 13.18 0.03
N VAL A 140 0.99 13.48 -1.15
CA VAL A 140 0.36 13.16 -2.43
C VAL A 140 1.33 12.37 -3.28
N GLY A 141 0.82 11.53 -4.16
CA GLY A 141 1.68 10.66 -4.93
C GLY A 141 0.95 9.89 -6.03
N ILE A 142 1.64 8.90 -6.52
CA ILE A 142 1.11 7.95 -7.50
C ILE A 142 1.22 6.54 -6.92
N SER A 143 0.17 5.75 -7.11
CA SER A 143 0.14 4.33 -6.79
C SER A 143 0.12 3.50 -8.08
N LYS A 144 0.65 2.30 -7.97
CA LYS A 144 0.55 1.23 -8.94
C LYS A 144 -0.17 0.08 -8.27
N ASN A 145 -1.44 -0.12 -8.66
CA ASN A 145 -2.31 -1.14 -8.09
C ASN A 145 -2.35 -2.34 -9.03
N LYS A 146 -1.92 -3.48 -8.54
CA LYS A 146 -1.84 -4.73 -9.29
C LYS A 146 -2.82 -5.74 -8.70
N MET A 147 -3.85 -6.08 -9.44
CA MET A 147 -4.71 -7.22 -9.18
C MET A 147 -4.15 -8.44 -9.90
N GLY A 148 -4.00 -9.56 -9.20
CA GLY A 148 -3.60 -10.83 -9.78
C GLY A 148 -4.74 -11.48 -10.56
N THR A 149 -4.50 -12.69 -11.06
CA THR A 149 -5.54 -13.50 -11.70
C THR A 149 -6.67 -13.77 -10.72
N ASN A 150 -7.89 -13.38 -11.12
CA ASN A 150 -9.10 -13.65 -10.37
C ASN A 150 -9.58 -15.10 -10.65
N LYS A 151 -9.86 -15.85 -9.60
CA LYS A 151 -10.39 -17.21 -9.67
C LYS A 151 -11.84 -17.20 -9.25
N VAL A 152 -12.68 -17.86 -10.04
CA VAL A 152 -14.08 -18.04 -9.69
C VAL A 152 -14.25 -19.37 -8.97
N VAL A 153 -14.80 -19.31 -7.77
CA VAL A 153 -15.07 -20.44 -6.89
C VAL A 153 -16.58 -20.60 -6.75
N ASP A 154 -17.11 -21.80 -6.97
CA ASP A 154 -18.53 -22.12 -6.81
C ASP A 154 -18.69 -23.19 -5.73
N ASN A 155 -19.53 -22.91 -4.72
CA ASN A 155 -19.73 -23.79 -3.56
C ASN A 155 -18.42 -24.25 -2.89
N GLY A 156 -17.43 -23.35 -2.80
CA GLY A 156 -16.13 -23.64 -2.20
C GLY A 156 -15.16 -24.44 -3.07
N SER A 157 -15.49 -24.69 -4.34
CA SER A 157 -14.64 -25.40 -5.30
C SER A 157 -14.32 -24.54 -6.52
N PRO A 158 -13.07 -24.48 -7.00
CA PRO A 158 -12.74 -23.82 -8.25
C PRO A 158 -13.54 -24.39 -9.40
N ASN A 159 -14.24 -23.56 -10.16
CA ASN A 159 -15.06 -23.99 -11.29
C ASN A 159 -14.30 -23.99 -12.63
N GLY A 160 -12.98 -23.78 -12.61
CA GLY A 160 -12.12 -23.71 -13.79
C GLY A 160 -12.18 -22.36 -14.54
N GLN A 161 -12.95 -21.40 -14.06
CA GLN A 161 -13.00 -20.06 -14.63
C GLN A 161 -11.98 -19.14 -13.95
N THR A 162 -11.24 -18.39 -14.75
CA THR A 162 -10.31 -17.37 -14.27
C THR A 162 -10.41 -16.14 -15.16
N VAL A 163 -10.13 -14.97 -14.57
CA VAL A 163 -9.96 -13.70 -15.31
C VAL A 163 -8.54 -13.23 -15.09
N ASP A 164 -7.90 -12.76 -16.14
CA ASP A 164 -6.53 -12.25 -16.04
C ASP A 164 -6.43 -11.06 -15.08
N GLY A 165 -5.21 -10.83 -14.58
CA GLY A 165 -4.93 -9.71 -13.70
C GLY A 165 -4.69 -8.43 -14.51
N GLN A 166 -4.80 -7.28 -13.83
CA GLN A 166 -4.49 -5.97 -14.42
C GLN A 166 -3.67 -5.12 -13.45
N THR A 167 -2.84 -4.25 -14.03
CA THR A 167 -2.09 -3.23 -13.30
C THR A 167 -2.51 -1.86 -13.79
N ILE A 168 -2.88 -0.97 -12.87
CA ILE A 168 -3.23 0.42 -13.18
C ILE A 168 -2.46 1.37 -12.27
N HIS A 169 -2.30 2.61 -12.75
CA HIS A 169 -1.70 3.70 -11.99
C HIS A 169 -2.79 4.68 -11.59
N GLN A 170 -2.74 5.18 -10.35
CA GLN A 170 -3.74 6.06 -9.78
C GLN A 170 -3.07 7.20 -9.01
N PHE A 171 -3.79 8.29 -8.84
CA PHE A 171 -3.46 9.31 -7.86
C PHE A 171 -3.64 8.73 -6.46
N ALA A 172 -2.72 9.04 -5.57
CA ALA A 172 -2.74 8.60 -4.19
C ALA A 172 -2.52 9.78 -3.24
N TYR A 173 -3.11 9.70 -2.04
CA TYR A 173 -2.86 10.68 -0.97
C TYR A 173 -2.89 10.00 0.39
N LYS A 174 -2.25 10.63 1.36
CA LYS A 174 -2.25 10.13 2.74
C LYS A 174 -2.22 11.26 3.77
N PHE A 175 -2.69 10.92 4.96
CA PHE A 175 -2.55 11.71 6.18
C PHE A 175 -1.88 10.86 7.25
N SER A 176 -0.99 11.47 8.01
CA SER A 176 -0.19 10.77 9.02
C SER A 176 -0.15 11.56 10.33
N ALA A 177 -0.20 10.84 11.43
CA ALA A 177 0.06 11.36 12.76
C ALA A 177 1.04 10.41 13.46
N GLY A 178 2.09 10.92 14.07
CA GLY A 178 3.11 10.07 14.65
C GLY A 178 3.99 10.77 15.67
N THR A 179 5.02 10.06 16.06
CA THR A 179 6.03 10.57 16.98
C THR A 179 7.41 10.03 16.64
N LEU A 180 8.41 10.89 16.75
CA LEU A 180 9.82 10.53 16.75
C LEU A 180 10.30 10.41 18.18
N VAL A 181 10.81 9.26 18.56
CA VAL A 181 11.43 8.99 19.85
C VAL A 181 12.93 8.97 19.67
N SER A 182 13.64 9.97 20.17
CA SER A 182 15.09 10.07 20.01
C SER A 182 15.82 8.97 20.78
N LEU A 183 16.58 8.14 20.09
CA LEU A 183 17.42 7.09 20.67
C LEU A 183 18.84 7.59 20.87
N THR A 184 19.35 8.38 19.90
CA THR A 184 20.62 9.11 19.95
C THR A 184 20.41 10.49 19.31
N GLU A 185 21.46 11.29 19.19
CA GLU A 185 21.42 12.57 18.47
C GLU A 185 21.06 12.40 16.98
N GLN A 186 21.45 11.29 16.38
CA GLN A 186 21.26 11.00 14.96
C GLN A 186 20.12 9.98 14.69
N LEU A 187 19.78 9.14 15.65
CA LEU A 187 18.86 8.03 15.44
C LEU A 187 17.57 8.23 16.23
N SER A 188 16.44 8.14 15.57
CA SER A 188 15.11 8.19 16.17
C SER A 188 14.26 7.00 15.74
N LEU A 189 13.45 6.49 16.66
CA LEU A 189 12.37 5.56 16.35
C LEU A 189 11.16 6.38 15.88
N ASP A 190 10.66 6.10 14.69
CA ASP A 190 9.45 6.69 14.14
C ASP A 190 8.29 5.72 14.32
N VAL A 191 7.24 6.15 15.02
CA VAL A 191 6.00 5.39 15.17
C VAL A 191 4.86 6.25 14.68
N ASN A 192 4.14 5.79 13.66
CA ASN A 192 3.06 6.57 13.10
C ASN A 192 1.84 5.72 12.71
N TYR A 193 0.70 6.38 12.76
CA TYR A 193 -0.55 5.95 12.19
C TYR A 193 -0.82 6.78 10.94
N GLN A 194 -1.23 6.11 9.86
CA GLN A 194 -1.58 6.81 8.63
C GLN A 194 -2.86 6.26 7.99
N TYR A 195 -3.63 7.17 7.41
CA TYR A 195 -4.71 6.88 6.48
C TYR A 195 -4.18 7.10 5.07
N VAL A 196 -4.40 6.14 4.17
CA VAL A 196 -3.92 6.20 2.79
C VAL A 196 -5.08 5.88 1.84
N ASN A 197 -5.25 6.69 0.81
CA ASN A 197 -6.07 6.38 -0.35
C ASN A 197 -5.13 6.14 -1.55
N LEU A 198 -5.19 4.94 -2.11
CA LEU A 198 -4.35 4.49 -3.21
C LEU A 198 -5.08 4.53 -4.57
N GLY A 199 -6.30 5.07 -4.60
CA GLY A 199 -7.15 5.04 -5.78
C GLY A 199 -7.66 3.64 -6.11
N ALA A 200 -8.34 3.52 -7.23
CA ALA A 200 -9.05 2.32 -7.66
C ALA A 200 -8.10 1.17 -8.08
N PHE A 201 -8.66 -0.04 -8.16
CA PHE A 201 -8.04 -1.18 -8.83
C PHE A 201 -8.98 -1.73 -9.90
N LYS A 202 -8.43 -2.55 -10.82
CA LYS A 202 -9.21 -3.15 -11.90
C LYS A 202 -8.75 -4.59 -12.15
N GLY A 203 -9.71 -5.45 -12.48
CA GLY A 203 -9.43 -6.76 -13.05
C GLY A 203 -9.11 -6.68 -14.55
N GLY A 204 -8.61 -7.77 -15.10
CA GLY A 204 -8.36 -7.89 -16.54
C GLY A 204 -9.64 -8.13 -17.34
N THR A 205 -9.48 -8.24 -18.64
CA THR A 205 -10.60 -8.39 -19.59
C THR A 205 -10.75 -9.81 -20.14
N ASN A 206 -9.68 -10.61 -20.10
CA ASN A 206 -9.73 -11.96 -20.69
C ASN A 206 -10.18 -12.97 -19.67
N GLN A 207 -11.31 -13.63 -19.96
CA GLN A 207 -11.82 -14.74 -19.17
C GLN A 207 -11.42 -16.07 -19.83
N PHE A 208 -10.91 -16.97 -19.01
CA PHE A 208 -10.49 -18.31 -19.40
C PHE A 208 -11.38 -19.35 -18.74
N THR A 209 -11.59 -20.47 -19.41
CA THR A 209 -12.24 -21.65 -18.87
C THR A 209 -11.31 -22.84 -19.10
N ASN A 210 -10.91 -23.52 -18.02
CA ASN A 210 -9.95 -24.62 -18.07
C ASN A 210 -8.65 -24.29 -18.86
N GLY A 211 -8.18 -23.03 -18.73
CA GLY A 211 -6.97 -22.54 -19.37
C GLY A 211 -7.12 -22.07 -20.83
N ALA A 212 -8.30 -22.26 -21.45
CA ALA A 212 -8.56 -21.74 -22.80
C ALA A 212 -9.31 -20.40 -22.71
N LEU A 213 -8.98 -19.45 -23.59
CA LEU A 213 -9.70 -18.17 -23.69
C LEU A 213 -11.17 -18.46 -24.06
N ALA A 214 -12.07 -18.11 -23.16
CA ALA A 214 -13.51 -18.33 -23.33
C ALA A 214 -14.22 -17.09 -23.88
N THR A 215 -13.87 -15.90 -23.35
CA THR A 215 -14.48 -14.64 -23.78
C THR A 215 -13.60 -13.45 -23.38
N VAL A 216 -13.90 -12.30 -23.99
CA VAL A 216 -13.33 -11.00 -23.59
C VAL A 216 -14.44 -10.21 -22.93
N LEU A 217 -14.23 -9.81 -21.68
CA LEU A 217 -15.20 -9.04 -20.90
C LEU A 217 -15.24 -7.59 -21.40
N GLU A 218 -16.41 -7.11 -21.76
CA GLU A 218 -16.58 -5.69 -22.15
C GLU A 218 -16.42 -4.76 -20.93
N ARG A 219 -16.75 -5.25 -19.75
CA ARG A 219 -16.67 -4.51 -18.49
C ARG A 219 -16.00 -5.39 -17.42
N PRO A 220 -14.68 -5.26 -17.24
CA PRO A 220 -13.95 -6.00 -16.23
C PRO A 220 -14.37 -5.56 -14.82
N ILE A 221 -13.92 -6.30 -13.82
CA ILE A 221 -14.03 -5.91 -12.40
C ILE A 221 -13.50 -4.49 -12.25
N ASN A 222 -14.32 -3.63 -11.68
CA ASN A 222 -13.95 -2.27 -11.33
C ASN A 222 -14.09 -2.12 -9.82
N GLY A 223 -12.96 -2.13 -9.13
CA GLY A 223 -12.90 -1.90 -7.70
C GLY A 223 -12.92 -0.41 -7.39
N GLY A 224 -13.54 -0.05 -6.29
CA GLY A 224 -13.45 1.28 -5.73
C GLY A 224 -12.05 1.62 -5.22
N ASP A 225 -11.92 2.74 -4.55
CA ASP A 225 -10.63 3.19 -4.00
C ASP A 225 -10.14 2.25 -2.90
N ILE A 226 -8.90 1.83 -3.00
CA ILE A 226 -8.19 1.12 -1.93
C ILE A 226 -7.84 2.14 -0.85
N LYS A 227 -8.57 2.10 0.24
CA LYS A 227 -8.35 2.92 1.43
C LYS A 227 -7.77 2.05 2.53
N THR A 228 -6.70 2.51 3.17
CA THR A 228 -6.04 1.75 4.23
C THR A 228 -5.83 2.58 5.49
N GLN A 229 -5.84 1.90 6.63
CA GLN A 229 -5.36 2.39 7.91
C GLN A 229 -4.11 1.60 8.26
N GLU A 230 -3.04 2.28 8.60
CA GLU A 230 -1.73 1.66 8.75
C GLU A 230 -1.06 2.10 10.05
N LEU A 231 -0.47 1.13 10.74
CA LEU A 231 0.45 1.39 11.84
C LEU A 231 1.86 1.06 11.38
N MET A 232 2.73 2.07 11.34
CA MET A 232 4.08 1.96 10.82
C MET A 232 5.10 2.22 11.89
N VAL A 233 6.21 1.49 11.81
CA VAL A 233 7.40 1.71 12.64
C VAL A 233 8.61 1.83 11.72
N GLY A 234 9.43 2.84 11.95
CA GLY A 234 10.64 3.13 11.19
C GLY A 234 11.81 3.50 12.07
N LEU A 235 12.99 3.50 11.49
CA LEU A 235 14.21 4.02 12.10
C LEU A 235 14.70 5.18 11.26
N GLN A 236 14.59 6.40 11.77
CA GLN A 236 15.08 7.61 11.12
C GLN A 236 16.54 7.85 11.53
N TYR A 237 17.43 7.90 10.53
CA TYR A 237 18.80 8.33 10.71
C TYR A 237 19.00 9.70 10.07
N LYS A 238 19.41 10.68 10.86
CA LYS A 238 19.72 12.06 10.47
C LYS A 238 21.23 12.23 10.30
N PHE A 239 21.61 12.81 9.17
CA PHE A 239 23.01 13.11 8.85
C PHE A 239 23.47 14.42 9.44
#